data_11c1fb5544ccb7403045ca34a3b0ea6d
#
_entry.id   11c1fb5544ccb7403045ca34a3b0ea6d
#
_cell.length_a   1.000
_cell.length_b   1.000
_cell.length_c   1.000
_cell.angle_alpha   90.00
_cell.angle_beta   90.00
_cell.angle_gamma   90.00
#
_symmetry.space_group_name_H-M   'P 1'
#
loop_
_entity.id
_entity.type
_entity.pdbx_description
1 polymer ?
#
loop_
_entity_poly.entity_id
_entity_poly.type
_entity_poly.pdbx_seq_one_letter_code
_entity_poly.pdbx_strand_id
1 'polypeptide(L)'
;MKTFFNFTLVVGLLLVSYIAPAPVRAAQLAEIEKRGELIVAVKDNLRPLAFQDANGNLQGFEIDVARRLAAELLGNPDAVVLQPVTNRDRLDVVIQDKVDLTIARVTVTDSRSRLVEFSIPYYLDGTGLVTKNASINKLSDLSTGTIAVIKGSSTIAVVKYALPGATLVGVDSYQEARSLLEAGRADAFAADRSVLTGWVQEYPEYQQLAVWLSGEALGVVMPKGLEYVELRQKVNEAIARWRAEGWLAQRAAAWGLP
;
A
#
# COMPACT_ATOMS: atom_id res chain seq x y z
N MET A 1 -5.60 85.71 -8.74
CA MET A 1 -5.53 84.82 -7.62
C MET A 1 -5.97 83.43 -8.11
N LYS A 2 -5.05 82.51 -8.35
CA LYS A 2 -5.31 81.11 -8.76
C LYS A 2 -4.87 80.20 -7.64
N THR A 3 -5.84 79.57 -6.98
CA THR A 3 -5.63 78.61 -5.87
C THR A 3 -5.39 77.23 -6.47
N PHE A 4 -4.21 76.63 -6.26
CA PHE A 4 -3.91 75.26 -6.61
C PHE A 4 -4.32 74.40 -5.46
N PHE A 5 -5.17 73.34 -5.72
CA PHE A 5 -5.55 72.30 -4.80
C PHE A 5 -4.66 71.11 -5.05
N ASN A 6 -3.78 70.82 -4.12
CA ASN A 6 -2.96 69.59 -4.16
C ASN A 6 -3.77 68.41 -3.61
N PHE A 7 -4.03 67.42 -4.47
CA PHE A 7 -4.66 66.15 -4.10
C PHE A 7 -3.53 65.13 -3.83
N THR A 8 -3.29 64.80 -2.57
CA THR A 8 -2.30 63.76 -2.19
C THR A 8 -3.01 62.44 -2.21
N LEU A 9 -2.66 61.58 -3.20
CA LEU A 9 -3.16 60.22 -3.32
C LEU A 9 -2.35 59.30 -2.37
N VAL A 10 -2.96 58.82 -1.29
CA VAL A 10 -2.37 57.82 -0.39
C VAL A 10 -2.67 56.42 -0.94
N VAL A 11 -1.69 55.78 -1.58
CA VAL A 11 -1.80 54.39 -2.02
C VAL A 11 -1.46 53.48 -0.83
N GLY A 12 -2.48 52.92 -0.20
CA GLY A 12 -2.34 51.91 0.84
C GLY A 12 -1.91 50.57 0.25
N LEU A 13 -0.67 50.16 0.51
CA LEU A 13 -0.14 48.83 0.12
C LEU A 13 -0.68 47.78 1.09
N LEU A 14 -1.71 47.03 0.66
CA LEU A 14 -2.18 45.81 1.39
C LEU A 14 -1.15 44.69 1.22
N LEU A 15 -0.32 44.50 2.23
CA LEU A 15 0.53 43.30 2.35
C LEU A 15 -0.35 42.07 2.62
N VAL A 16 -0.67 41.30 1.58
CA VAL A 16 -1.26 39.97 1.71
C VAL A 16 -0.11 39.04 2.15
N SER A 17 -0.07 38.73 3.44
CA SER A 17 0.84 37.71 3.97
C SER A 17 0.43 36.35 3.43
N TYR A 18 1.18 35.86 2.44
CA TYR A 18 1.04 34.49 1.94
C TYR A 18 1.61 33.55 3.01
N ILE A 19 0.75 32.94 3.84
CA ILE A 19 1.15 31.86 4.74
C ILE A 19 1.36 30.63 3.86
N ALA A 20 2.59 30.37 3.45
CA ALA A 20 2.95 29.11 2.82
C ALA A 20 2.64 27.97 3.82
N PRO A 21 1.97 26.87 3.39
CA PRO A 21 1.77 25.74 4.26
C PRO A 21 3.15 25.24 4.76
N ALA A 22 3.30 25.09 6.07
CA ALA A 22 4.51 24.56 6.64
C ALA A 22 4.80 23.17 6.04
N PRO A 23 6.05 22.84 5.72
CA PRO A 23 6.38 21.51 5.23
C PRO A 23 5.94 20.49 6.28
N VAL A 24 5.13 19.52 5.84
CA VAL A 24 4.75 18.37 6.67
C VAL A 24 6.05 17.62 6.98
N ARG A 25 6.40 17.50 8.26
CA ARG A 25 7.48 16.65 8.72
C ARG A 25 6.88 15.41 9.35
N ALA A 26 7.49 14.24 9.12
CA ALA A 26 7.20 13.05 9.91
C ALA A 26 7.37 13.41 11.37
N ALA A 27 6.31 13.22 12.15
CA ALA A 27 6.24 13.78 13.48
C ALA A 27 6.50 12.70 14.55
N GLN A 28 7.16 13.09 15.63
CA GLN A 28 7.16 12.33 16.88
C GLN A 28 5.70 12.17 17.34
N LEU A 29 5.40 11.13 18.13
CA LEU A 29 4.04 10.89 18.60
C LEU A 29 3.38 12.13 19.21
N ALA A 30 4.09 12.86 20.06
CA ALA A 30 3.59 14.09 20.69
C ALA A 30 3.23 15.20 19.67
N GLU A 31 3.92 15.25 18.52
CA GLU A 31 3.60 16.21 17.46
C GLU A 31 2.35 15.77 16.67
N ILE A 32 2.19 14.45 16.45
CA ILE A 32 0.98 13.86 15.83
C ILE A 32 -0.23 14.16 16.73
N GLU A 33 -0.13 13.90 18.03
CA GLU A 33 -1.18 14.20 19.03
C GLU A 33 -1.52 15.69 19.07
N LYS A 34 -0.51 16.55 19.08
CA LYS A 34 -0.70 18.02 19.07
C LYS A 34 -1.37 18.52 17.79
N ARG A 35 -1.01 17.93 16.65
CA ARG A 35 -1.61 18.24 15.34
C ARG A 35 -3.04 17.73 15.23
N GLY A 36 -3.35 16.62 15.92
CA GLY A 36 -4.66 15.98 15.89
C GLY A 36 -4.97 15.20 14.61
N GLU A 37 -3.97 14.92 13.78
CA GLU A 37 -4.10 14.20 12.53
C GLU A 37 -2.91 13.28 12.31
N LEU A 38 -3.17 12.05 11.83
CA LEU A 38 -2.18 11.06 11.39
C LEU A 38 -2.04 11.11 9.88
N ILE A 39 -0.85 11.41 9.34
CA ILE A 39 -0.62 11.48 7.89
C ILE A 39 -0.02 10.15 7.43
N VAL A 40 -0.77 9.43 6.57
CA VAL A 40 -0.42 8.08 6.13
C VAL A 40 -0.34 8.01 4.61
N ALA A 41 0.82 7.60 4.10
CA ALA A 41 0.97 7.26 2.69
C ALA A 41 0.32 5.89 2.40
N VAL A 42 -0.53 5.84 1.37
CA VAL A 42 -1.31 4.65 0.99
C VAL A 42 -1.29 4.42 -0.51
N LYS A 43 -1.70 3.24 -0.98
CA LYS A 43 -2.03 3.02 -2.39
C LYS A 43 -3.43 3.55 -2.69
N ASP A 44 -3.70 3.83 -3.96
CA ASP A 44 -5.00 4.28 -4.45
C ASP A 44 -5.55 3.42 -5.61
N ASN A 45 -4.77 2.43 -6.03
CA ASN A 45 -5.02 1.64 -7.24
C ASN A 45 -4.71 0.14 -7.04
N LEU A 46 -4.78 -0.35 -5.81
CA LEU A 46 -4.41 -1.73 -5.46
C LEU A 46 -5.55 -2.42 -4.68
N ARG A 47 -6.59 -2.85 -5.40
CA ARG A 47 -7.69 -3.67 -4.83
C ARG A 47 -7.16 -5.04 -4.38
N PRO A 48 -7.60 -5.59 -3.24
CA PRO A 48 -8.51 -5.00 -2.24
C PRO A 48 -7.78 -4.31 -1.07
N LEU A 49 -6.45 -4.08 -1.19
CA LEU A 49 -5.64 -3.49 -0.12
C LEU A 49 -5.94 -2.00 0.08
N ALA A 50 -5.75 -1.18 -0.97
CA ALA A 50 -6.05 0.24 -0.96
C ALA A 50 -6.34 0.75 -2.38
N PHE A 51 -7.53 1.26 -2.63
CA PHE A 51 -8.00 1.70 -3.94
C PHE A 51 -9.10 2.75 -3.81
N GLN A 52 -9.36 3.47 -4.91
CA GLN A 52 -10.48 4.40 -4.99
C GLN A 52 -11.76 3.68 -5.43
N ASP A 53 -12.89 4.05 -4.81
CA ASP A 53 -14.23 3.67 -5.29
C ASP A 53 -14.64 4.53 -6.51
N ALA A 54 -15.85 4.31 -7.01
CA ALA A 54 -16.38 5.06 -8.15
C ALA A 54 -16.56 6.57 -7.87
N ASN A 55 -16.59 6.98 -6.59
CA ASN A 55 -16.71 8.36 -6.16
C ASN A 55 -15.35 9.00 -5.83
N GLY A 56 -14.24 8.25 -5.99
CA GLY A 56 -12.89 8.68 -5.66
C GLY A 56 -12.51 8.53 -4.19
N ASN A 57 -13.35 7.90 -3.35
CA ASN A 57 -13.02 7.67 -1.95
C ASN A 57 -12.06 6.51 -1.79
N LEU A 58 -11.03 6.70 -0.96
CA LEU A 58 -10.09 5.65 -0.61
C LEU A 58 -10.71 4.62 0.34
N GLN A 59 -10.61 3.35 -0.04
CA GLN A 59 -11.09 2.20 0.73
C GLN A 59 -10.19 0.98 0.52
N GLY A 60 -10.35 -0.04 1.37
CA GLY A 60 -9.58 -1.28 1.32
C GLY A 60 -9.03 -1.66 2.69
N PHE A 61 -8.44 -2.85 2.76
CA PHE A 61 -7.90 -3.40 3.99
C PHE A 61 -6.85 -2.47 4.65
N GLU A 62 -5.92 -1.93 3.87
CA GLU A 62 -4.87 -1.02 4.38
C GLU A 62 -5.43 0.34 4.81
N ILE A 63 -6.53 0.79 4.17
CA ILE A 63 -7.24 2.01 4.60
C ILE A 63 -7.91 1.78 5.96
N ASP A 64 -8.51 0.60 6.19
CA ASP A 64 -9.06 0.25 7.49
C ASP A 64 -7.98 0.18 8.58
N VAL A 65 -6.79 -0.35 8.26
CA VAL A 65 -5.63 -0.35 9.16
C VAL A 65 -5.20 1.08 9.49
N ALA A 66 -5.11 1.98 8.51
CA ALA A 66 -4.73 3.37 8.72
C ALA A 66 -5.74 4.12 9.61
N ARG A 67 -7.04 3.96 9.35
CA ARG A 67 -8.12 4.54 10.16
C ARG A 67 -8.11 4.01 11.59
N ARG A 68 -7.88 2.72 11.77
CA ARG A 68 -7.80 2.12 13.10
C ARG A 68 -6.57 2.60 13.87
N LEU A 69 -5.43 2.83 13.19
CA LEU A 69 -4.26 3.47 13.82
C LEU A 69 -4.58 4.90 14.28
N ALA A 70 -5.27 5.69 13.48
CA ALA A 70 -5.70 7.02 13.89
C ALA A 70 -6.62 6.96 15.12
N ALA A 71 -7.55 6.01 15.17
CA ALA A 71 -8.39 5.80 16.36
C ALA A 71 -7.57 5.42 17.61
N GLU A 72 -6.54 4.59 17.46
CA GLU A 72 -5.65 4.19 18.57
C GLU A 72 -4.78 5.33 19.09
N LEU A 73 -4.23 6.14 18.19
CA LEU A 73 -3.30 7.20 18.53
C LEU A 73 -4.00 8.51 18.94
N LEU A 74 -5.17 8.79 18.35
CA LEU A 74 -5.86 10.07 18.46
C LEU A 74 -7.31 9.98 18.95
N GLY A 75 -7.81 8.77 19.21
CA GLY A 75 -9.18 8.53 19.65
C GLY A 75 -10.25 8.71 18.57
N ASN A 76 -9.88 9.01 17.32
CA ASN A 76 -10.80 9.24 16.22
C ASN A 76 -10.30 8.59 14.90
N PRO A 77 -11.05 7.64 14.29
CA PRO A 77 -10.66 6.98 13.04
C PRO A 77 -10.64 7.93 11.83
N ASP A 78 -11.32 9.06 11.90
CA ASP A 78 -11.35 10.05 10.84
C ASP A 78 -10.24 11.11 10.96
N ALA A 79 -9.48 11.08 12.06
CA ALA A 79 -8.30 11.93 12.26
C ALA A 79 -7.09 11.39 11.46
N VAL A 80 -7.30 11.08 10.19
CA VAL A 80 -6.28 10.55 9.27
C VAL A 80 -6.30 11.26 7.93
N VAL A 81 -5.12 11.72 7.49
CA VAL A 81 -4.91 12.24 6.14
C VAL A 81 -4.27 11.14 5.31
N LEU A 82 -5.00 10.63 4.32
CA LEU A 82 -4.54 9.58 3.42
C LEU A 82 -3.89 10.20 2.19
N GLN A 83 -2.60 9.96 1.99
CA GLN A 83 -1.81 10.49 0.89
C GLN A 83 -1.46 9.39 -0.12
N PRO A 84 -2.02 9.38 -1.34
CA PRO A 84 -1.68 8.41 -2.38
C PRO A 84 -0.20 8.47 -2.76
N VAL A 85 0.42 7.28 -2.91
CA VAL A 85 1.83 7.16 -3.33
C VAL A 85 2.04 6.05 -4.35
N THR A 86 3.09 6.22 -5.17
CA THR A 86 3.53 5.19 -6.10
C THR A 86 4.38 4.11 -5.39
N ASN A 87 4.62 2.98 -6.04
CA ASN A 87 5.52 1.95 -5.51
C ASN A 87 6.96 2.47 -5.33
N ARG A 88 7.38 3.43 -6.13
CA ARG A 88 8.71 4.03 -6.06
C ARG A 88 8.86 4.92 -4.83
N ASP A 89 7.84 5.73 -4.55
CA ASP A 89 7.95 6.83 -3.59
C ASP A 89 7.58 6.42 -2.16
N ARG A 90 6.93 5.26 -1.96
CA ARG A 90 6.34 4.83 -0.68
C ARG A 90 7.31 4.69 0.51
N LEU A 91 8.63 4.60 0.27
CA LEU A 91 9.65 4.67 1.32
C LEU A 91 10.20 6.09 1.46
N ASP A 92 10.44 6.76 0.33
CA ASP A 92 11.05 8.08 0.30
C ASP A 92 10.21 9.14 1.00
N VAL A 93 8.88 9.03 0.95
CA VAL A 93 7.99 9.99 1.62
C VAL A 93 8.13 9.94 3.16
N VAL A 94 8.44 8.76 3.73
CA VAL A 94 8.76 8.61 5.17
C VAL A 94 10.17 9.11 5.47
N ILE A 95 11.15 8.73 4.64
CA ILE A 95 12.56 9.14 4.82
C ILE A 95 12.70 10.67 4.72
N GLN A 96 11.87 11.32 3.91
CA GLN A 96 11.86 12.77 3.70
C GLN A 96 10.89 13.51 4.63
N ASP A 97 10.38 12.86 5.65
CA ASP A 97 9.44 13.43 6.64
C ASP A 97 8.18 14.08 6.03
N LYS A 98 7.70 13.54 4.89
CA LYS A 98 6.49 14.04 4.22
C LYS A 98 5.21 13.43 4.76
N VAL A 99 5.32 12.28 5.42
CA VAL A 99 4.22 11.55 6.06
C VAL A 99 4.72 10.95 7.37
N ASP A 100 3.83 10.65 8.30
CA ASP A 100 4.18 10.00 9.56
C ASP A 100 4.42 8.50 9.37
N LEU A 101 3.60 7.85 8.55
CA LEU A 101 3.62 6.41 8.30
C LEU A 101 3.37 6.11 6.82
N THR A 102 3.82 4.93 6.37
CA THR A 102 3.38 4.36 5.10
C THR A 102 2.74 2.99 5.31
N ILE A 103 1.53 2.80 4.79
CA ILE A 103 0.78 1.55 4.73
C ILE A 103 0.39 1.32 3.27
N ALA A 104 1.29 0.72 2.48
CA ALA A 104 1.18 0.68 1.03
C ALA A 104 1.81 -0.59 0.43
N ARG A 105 1.40 -1.75 0.93
CA ARG A 105 1.93 -3.07 0.55
C ARG A 105 3.46 -3.12 0.56
N VAL A 106 4.06 -2.74 1.68
CA VAL A 106 5.52 -2.74 1.82
C VAL A 106 5.97 -4.02 2.50
N THR A 107 6.61 -4.91 1.74
CA THR A 107 7.23 -6.13 2.26
C THR A 107 8.40 -5.78 3.15
N VAL A 108 8.48 -6.36 4.32
CA VAL A 108 9.62 -6.26 5.23
C VAL A 108 10.79 -7.03 4.62
N THR A 109 11.91 -6.33 4.40
CA THR A 109 13.17 -6.93 3.92
C THR A 109 14.36 -6.30 4.61
N ASP A 110 15.47 -7.03 4.72
CA ASP A 110 16.71 -6.53 5.34
C ASP A 110 17.23 -5.25 4.68
N SER A 111 17.13 -5.16 3.34
CA SER A 111 17.57 -3.97 2.60
C SER A 111 16.75 -2.74 2.96
N ARG A 112 15.42 -2.88 3.09
CA ARG A 112 14.52 -1.78 3.48
C ARG A 112 14.66 -1.42 4.96
N SER A 113 14.84 -2.42 5.84
CA SER A 113 15.06 -2.21 7.28
C SER A 113 16.34 -1.44 7.61
N ARG A 114 17.26 -1.29 6.64
CA ARG A 114 18.41 -0.39 6.81
C ARG A 114 18.04 1.08 6.65
N LEU A 115 16.97 1.38 5.91
CA LEU A 115 16.55 2.74 5.55
C LEU A 115 15.41 3.25 6.44
N VAL A 116 14.49 2.38 6.81
CA VAL A 116 13.26 2.69 7.57
C VAL A 116 13.05 1.66 8.68
N GLU A 117 12.15 1.96 9.60
CA GLU A 117 11.65 0.99 10.57
C GLU A 117 10.35 0.36 10.08
N PHE A 118 10.13 -0.90 10.50
CA PHE A 118 8.89 -1.61 10.24
C PHE A 118 8.20 -1.99 11.55
N SER A 119 6.88 -1.97 11.52
CA SER A 119 6.10 -2.63 12.56
C SER A 119 6.24 -4.16 12.48
N ILE A 120 5.76 -4.86 13.51
CA ILE A 120 5.38 -6.26 13.34
C ILE A 120 4.38 -6.35 12.18
N PRO A 121 4.38 -7.46 11.40
CA PRO A 121 3.53 -7.54 10.21
C PRO A 121 2.04 -7.40 10.54
N TYR A 122 1.30 -6.59 9.77
CA TYR A 122 -0.16 -6.53 9.85
C TYR A 122 -0.84 -7.55 8.93
N TYR A 123 -0.14 -8.03 7.91
CA TYR A 123 -0.62 -9.02 6.95
C TYR A 123 0.53 -9.90 6.46
N LEU A 124 0.22 -11.15 6.15
CA LEU A 124 1.15 -12.07 5.51
C LEU A 124 0.65 -12.34 4.09
N ASP A 125 1.33 -11.75 3.11
CA ASP A 125 1.11 -11.97 1.69
C ASP A 125 2.01 -13.10 1.17
N GLY A 126 2.07 -13.30 -0.12
CA GLY A 126 2.97 -14.25 -0.75
C GLY A 126 2.63 -14.46 -2.23
N THR A 127 3.41 -15.27 -2.91
CA THR A 127 3.17 -15.58 -4.32
C THR A 127 2.07 -16.62 -4.47
N GLY A 128 1.11 -16.33 -5.36
CA GLY A 128 0.05 -17.22 -5.79
C GLY A 128 -0.01 -17.33 -7.32
N LEU A 129 -1.03 -18.02 -7.79
CA LEU A 129 -1.28 -18.27 -9.21
C LEU A 129 -2.76 -18.03 -9.52
N VAL A 130 -3.05 -17.40 -10.65
CA VAL A 130 -4.38 -17.26 -11.22
C VAL A 130 -4.41 -17.88 -12.61
N THR A 131 -5.52 -18.53 -12.96
CA THR A 131 -5.74 -19.13 -14.27
C THR A 131 -7.18 -18.91 -14.73
N LYS A 132 -7.40 -18.90 -16.04
CA LYS A 132 -8.73 -18.95 -16.68
C LYS A 132 -9.16 -20.37 -17.03
N ASN A 133 -8.23 -21.32 -17.02
CA ASN A 133 -8.49 -22.70 -17.38
C ASN A 133 -9.05 -23.48 -16.18
N ALA A 134 -10.34 -23.84 -16.22
CA ALA A 134 -11.02 -24.57 -15.17
C ALA A 134 -10.46 -25.99 -14.89
N SER A 135 -9.64 -26.53 -15.80
CA SER A 135 -8.98 -27.82 -15.61
C SER A 135 -7.72 -27.73 -14.73
N ILE A 136 -7.18 -26.52 -14.50
CA ILE A 136 -6.00 -26.28 -13.68
C ILE A 136 -6.46 -25.95 -12.26
N ASN A 137 -6.35 -26.93 -11.35
CA ASN A 137 -6.86 -26.80 -9.97
C ASN A 137 -5.78 -26.90 -8.89
N LYS A 138 -4.63 -27.42 -9.24
CA LYS A 138 -3.49 -27.64 -8.32
C LYS A 138 -2.16 -27.31 -8.99
N LEU A 139 -1.14 -27.12 -8.17
CA LEU A 139 0.20 -26.71 -8.64
C LEU A 139 0.80 -27.69 -9.66
N SER A 140 0.60 -29.00 -9.46
CA SER A 140 1.13 -30.03 -10.37
C SER A 140 0.56 -29.96 -11.78
N ASP A 141 -0.62 -29.38 -11.98
CA ASP A 141 -1.23 -29.20 -13.32
C ASP A 141 -0.45 -28.16 -14.16
N LEU A 142 0.42 -27.39 -13.52
CA LEU A 142 1.30 -26.40 -14.14
C LEU A 142 2.76 -26.85 -14.21
N SER A 143 3.07 -28.12 -13.95
CA SER A 143 4.45 -28.64 -13.86
C SER A 143 5.28 -28.42 -15.17
N THR A 144 4.62 -28.40 -16.32
CA THR A 144 5.20 -28.10 -17.63
C THR A 144 4.48 -26.96 -18.34
N GLY A 145 3.62 -26.25 -17.61
CA GLY A 145 2.80 -25.15 -18.15
C GLY A 145 3.59 -23.89 -18.43
N THR A 146 2.96 -22.99 -19.16
CA THR A 146 3.48 -21.65 -19.43
C THR A 146 2.90 -20.67 -18.40
N ILE A 147 3.78 -20.00 -17.64
CA ILE A 147 3.38 -19.09 -16.57
C ILE A 147 3.85 -17.68 -16.87
N ALA A 148 2.92 -16.75 -16.99
CA ALA A 148 3.24 -15.34 -17.10
C ALA A 148 3.72 -14.80 -15.73
N VAL A 149 4.74 -13.95 -15.75
CA VAL A 149 5.31 -13.27 -14.56
C VAL A 149 5.69 -11.85 -14.92
N ILE A 150 5.55 -10.90 -13.99
CA ILE A 150 6.05 -9.53 -14.20
C ILE A 150 7.58 -9.55 -14.26
N LYS A 151 8.16 -8.96 -15.30
CA LYS A 151 9.62 -8.81 -15.44
C LYS A 151 10.22 -8.13 -14.23
N GLY A 152 11.33 -8.66 -13.72
CA GLY A 152 12.03 -8.12 -12.56
C GLY A 152 11.33 -8.32 -11.21
N SER A 153 10.21 -9.08 -11.14
CA SER A 153 9.55 -9.37 -9.87
C SER A 153 10.26 -10.50 -9.09
N SER A 154 10.13 -10.48 -7.76
CA SER A 154 10.57 -11.56 -6.87
C SER A 154 9.87 -12.89 -7.15
N THR A 155 8.65 -12.83 -7.68
CA THR A 155 7.80 -13.96 -8.08
C THR A 155 8.52 -14.92 -9.03
N ILE A 156 9.41 -14.43 -9.91
CA ILE A 156 10.17 -15.26 -10.87
C ILE A 156 10.96 -16.35 -10.14
N ALA A 157 11.71 -15.98 -9.10
CA ALA A 157 12.53 -16.94 -8.34
C ALA A 157 11.66 -17.95 -7.59
N VAL A 158 10.56 -17.50 -7.03
CA VAL A 158 9.59 -18.33 -6.29
C VAL A 158 8.97 -19.38 -7.22
N VAL A 159 8.48 -18.96 -8.40
CA VAL A 159 7.86 -19.88 -9.38
C VAL A 159 8.88 -20.85 -9.95
N LYS A 160 10.09 -20.40 -10.28
CA LYS A 160 11.16 -21.31 -10.74
C LYS A 160 11.50 -22.39 -9.73
N TYR A 161 11.50 -22.04 -8.46
CA TYR A 161 11.75 -23.00 -7.38
C TYR A 161 10.59 -24.00 -7.23
N ALA A 162 9.34 -23.51 -7.24
CA ALA A 162 8.16 -24.34 -7.02
C ALA A 162 7.79 -25.20 -8.25
N LEU A 163 8.07 -24.71 -9.45
CA LEU A 163 7.74 -25.34 -10.74
C LEU A 163 8.94 -25.29 -11.69
N PRO A 164 10.01 -26.08 -11.43
CA PRO A 164 11.23 -26.02 -12.23
C PRO A 164 11.06 -26.45 -13.69
N GLY A 165 10.01 -27.22 -14.02
CA GLY A 165 9.67 -27.65 -15.39
C GLY A 165 8.78 -26.69 -16.15
N ALA A 166 8.24 -25.63 -15.51
CA ALA A 166 7.38 -24.66 -16.15
C ALA A 166 8.17 -23.65 -17.02
N THR A 167 7.56 -23.21 -18.10
CA THR A 167 8.07 -22.14 -18.95
C THR A 167 7.61 -20.80 -18.44
N LEU A 168 8.53 -19.87 -18.11
CA LEU A 168 8.17 -18.54 -17.68
C LEU A 168 8.21 -17.54 -18.82
N VAL A 169 7.11 -16.76 -18.96
CA VAL A 169 6.99 -15.66 -19.92
C VAL A 169 6.93 -14.34 -19.16
N GLY A 170 7.96 -13.51 -19.33
CA GLY A 170 8.05 -12.19 -18.71
C GLY A 170 7.15 -11.18 -19.42
N VAL A 171 6.29 -10.51 -18.67
CA VAL A 171 5.40 -9.43 -19.13
C VAL A 171 5.73 -8.11 -18.44
N ASP A 172 5.36 -6.99 -19.09
CA ASP A 172 5.64 -5.65 -18.54
C ASP A 172 4.48 -5.10 -17.68
N SER A 173 3.27 -5.70 -17.82
CA SER A 173 2.08 -5.24 -17.10
C SER A 173 1.09 -6.36 -16.81
N TYR A 174 0.18 -6.13 -15.85
CA TYR A 174 -0.96 -7.02 -15.59
C TYR A 174 -1.88 -7.14 -16.80
N GLN A 175 -2.04 -6.06 -17.57
CA GLN A 175 -2.83 -6.07 -18.80
C GLN A 175 -2.25 -7.05 -19.83
N GLU A 176 -0.92 -7.05 -20.00
CA GLU A 176 -0.24 -7.98 -20.91
C GLU A 176 -0.37 -9.42 -20.41
N ALA A 177 -0.23 -9.66 -19.09
CA ALA A 177 -0.45 -10.98 -18.50
C ALA A 177 -1.86 -11.50 -18.83
N ARG A 178 -2.88 -10.64 -18.67
CA ARG A 178 -4.27 -10.96 -19.00
C ARG A 178 -4.42 -11.31 -20.50
N SER A 179 -3.85 -10.51 -21.37
CA SER A 179 -3.91 -10.78 -22.82
C SER A 179 -3.30 -12.13 -23.19
N LEU A 180 -2.21 -12.55 -22.51
CA LEU A 180 -1.63 -13.88 -22.73
C LEU A 180 -2.56 -15.01 -22.26
N LEU A 181 -3.21 -14.85 -21.10
CA LEU A 181 -4.17 -15.83 -20.58
C LEU A 181 -5.40 -15.95 -21.49
N GLU A 182 -5.94 -14.83 -21.96
CA GLU A 182 -7.09 -14.79 -22.88
C GLU A 182 -6.77 -15.40 -24.24
N ALA A 183 -5.55 -15.22 -24.73
CA ALA A 183 -5.09 -15.81 -25.97
C ALA A 183 -4.65 -17.29 -25.86
N GLY A 184 -4.70 -17.88 -24.65
CA GLY A 184 -4.21 -19.25 -24.39
C GLY A 184 -2.69 -19.40 -24.59
N ARG A 185 -1.94 -18.30 -24.50
CA ARG A 185 -0.48 -18.25 -24.65
C ARG A 185 0.24 -18.40 -23.31
N ALA A 186 -0.49 -18.30 -22.20
CA ALA A 186 -0.08 -18.67 -20.87
C ALA A 186 -1.21 -19.44 -20.19
N ASP A 187 -0.85 -20.46 -19.39
CA ASP A 187 -1.77 -21.29 -18.63
C ASP A 187 -2.14 -20.64 -17.29
N ALA A 188 -1.21 -19.87 -16.72
CA ALA A 188 -1.41 -19.16 -15.46
C ALA A 188 -0.61 -17.86 -15.44
N PHE A 189 -0.99 -16.97 -14.52
CA PHE A 189 -0.22 -15.79 -14.15
C PHE A 189 0.14 -15.88 -12.66
N ALA A 190 1.41 -15.62 -12.34
CA ALA A 190 1.90 -15.61 -10.97
C ALA A 190 2.18 -14.19 -10.49
N ALA A 191 1.63 -13.85 -9.32
CA ALA A 191 1.82 -12.57 -8.65
C ALA A 191 1.55 -12.71 -7.14
N ASP A 192 1.61 -11.60 -6.42
CA ASP A 192 1.23 -11.55 -5.01
C ASP A 192 -0.25 -11.93 -4.84
N ARG A 193 -0.55 -12.73 -3.85
CA ARG A 193 -1.92 -13.27 -3.61
C ARG A 193 -2.94 -12.16 -3.39
N SER A 194 -2.57 -11.10 -2.68
CA SER A 194 -3.43 -9.93 -2.51
C SER A 194 -3.80 -9.27 -3.84
N VAL A 195 -2.84 -9.18 -4.79
CA VAL A 195 -3.08 -8.66 -6.15
C VAL A 195 -4.00 -9.59 -6.92
N LEU A 196 -3.75 -10.91 -6.83
CA LEU A 196 -4.59 -11.92 -7.51
C LEU A 196 -6.01 -11.97 -6.95
N THR A 197 -6.19 -11.69 -5.66
CA THR A 197 -7.53 -11.52 -5.06
C THR A 197 -8.28 -10.37 -5.72
N GLY A 198 -7.63 -9.22 -5.88
CA GLY A 198 -8.22 -8.10 -6.65
C GLY A 198 -8.54 -8.47 -8.10
N TRP A 199 -7.64 -9.24 -8.73
CA TRP A 199 -7.84 -9.73 -10.08
C TRP A 199 -9.13 -10.55 -10.22
N VAL A 200 -9.35 -11.58 -9.38
CA VAL A 200 -10.55 -12.41 -9.47
C VAL A 200 -11.83 -11.70 -9.01
N GLN A 201 -11.72 -10.65 -8.19
CA GLN A 201 -12.83 -9.78 -7.87
C GLN A 201 -13.28 -8.93 -9.08
N GLU A 202 -12.33 -8.49 -9.91
CA GLU A 202 -12.59 -7.69 -11.10
C GLU A 202 -12.95 -8.56 -12.32
N TYR A 203 -12.36 -9.76 -12.41
CA TYR A 203 -12.54 -10.71 -13.52
C TYR A 203 -12.96 -12.09 -12.98
N PRO A 204 -14.27 -12.32 -12.71
CA PRO A 204 -14.75 -13.54 -12.06
C PRO A 204 -14.60 -14.83 -12.88
N GLU A 205 -14.27 -14.72 -14.17
CA GLU A 205 -13.96 -15.86 -15.04
C GLU A 205 -12.61 -16.50 -14.74
N TYR A 206 -11.77 -15.85 -13.92
CA TYR A 206 -10.50 -16.39 -13.46
C TYR A 206 -10.67 -17.03 -12.08
N GLN A 207 -9.83 -18.00 -11.80
CA GLN A 207 -9.72 -18.62 -10.47
C GLN A 207 -8.31 -18.50 -9.93
N GLN A 208 -8.20 -18.16 -8.65
CA GLN A 208 -6.95 -18.20 -7.92
C GLN A 208 -6.76 -19.63 -7.37
N LEU A 209 -5.60 -20.23 -7.65
CA LEU A 209 -5.28 -21.54 -7.09
C LEU A 209 -5.07 -21.45 -5.58
N ALA A 210 -5.57 -22.48 -4.86
CA ALA A 210 -5.42 -22.59 -3.40
C ALA A 210 -3.98 -23.01 -3.02
N VAL A 211 -2.98 -22.25 -3.51
CA VAL A 211 -1.56 -22.50 -3.26
C VAL A 211 -0.90 -21.26 -2.66
N TRP A 212 0.11 -21.50 -1.85
CA TRP A 212 0.92 -20.47 -1.22
C TRP A 212 2.39 -20.79 -1.46
N LEU A 213 3.01 -20.09 -2.42
CA LEU A 213 4.36 -20.42 -2.87
C LEU A 213 5.46 -19.72 -2.06
N SER A 214 5.13 -18.59 -1.42
CA SER A 214 6.06 -17.84 -0.54
C SER A 214 5.29 -17.11 0.55
N GLY A 215 6.00 -16.70 1.61
CA GLY A 215 5.48 -15.81 2.64
C GLY A 215 6.16 -14.45 2.56
N GLU A 216 5.38 -13.36 2.49
CA GLU A 216 5.84 -11.97 2.43
C GLU A 216 5.15 -11.15 3.50
N ALA A 217 5.88 -10.81 4.56
CA ALA A 217 5.36 -10.01 5.66
C ALA A 217 5.19 -8.55 5.23
N LEU A 218 3.98 -8.00 5.35
CA LEU A 218 3.69 -6.59 5.14
C LEU A 218 3.69 -5.86 6.48
N GLY A 219 4.51 -4.80 6.59
CA GLY A 219 4.64 -3.98 7.80
C GLY A 219 4.27 -2.52 7.55
N VAL A 220 3.84 -1.83 8.59
CA VAL A 220 3.75 -0.37 8.58
C VAL A 220 5.17 0.18 8.54
N VAL A 221 5.44 1.07 7.59
CA VAL A 221 6.74 1.75 7.47
C VAL A 221 6.71 3.00 8.34
N MET A 222 7.77 3.18 9.13
CA MET A 222 7.94 4.29 10.07
C MET A 222 9.31 4.94 9.89
N PRO A 223 9.48 6.21 10.28
CA PRO A 223 10.77 6.85 10.28
C PRO A 223 11.75 6.12 11.20
N LYS A 224 13.03 6.22 10.85
CA LYS A 224 14.13 5.65 11.64
C LYS A 224 14.72 6.73 12.56
N GLY A 225 14.91 6.40 13.83
CA GLY A 225 15.46 7.31 14.81
C GLY A 225 14.99 6.99 16.23
N LEU A 226 15.74 7.46 17.23
CA LEU A 226 15.39 7.26 18.64
C LEU A 226 14.16 8.11 19.03
N GLU A 227 13.97 9.23 18.39
CA GLU A 227 12.86 10.16 18.56
C GLU A 227 11.50 9.55 18.20
N TYR A 228 11.49 8.49 17.37
CA TYR A 228 10.27 7.80 16.93
C TYR A 228 9.98 6.51 17.73
N VAL A 229 10.74 6.21 18.79
CA VAL A 229 10.59 4.95 19.56
C VAL A 229 9.18 4.80 20.12
N GLU A 230 8.61 5.86 20.65
CA GLU A 230 7.26 5.86 21.24
C GLU A 230 6.19 5.57 20.17
N LEU A 231 6.27 6.22 19.01
CA LEU A 231 5.39 5.94 17.87
C LEU A 231 5.47 4.47 17.46
N ARG A 232 6.69 3.92 17.32
CA ARG A 232 6.89 2.49 16.98
C ARG A 232 6.29 1.55 18.01
N GLN A 233 6.47 1.84 19.29
CA GLN A 233 5.89 1.03 20.38
C GLN A 233 4.36 1.03 20.29
N LYS A 234 3.72 2.19 20.15
CA LYS A 234 2.26 2.32 20.04
C LYS A 234 1.71 1.59 18.81
N VAL A 235 2.35 1.73 17.66
CA VAL A 235 1.95 1.02 16.43
C VAL A 235 2.07 -0.49 16.61
N ASN A 236 3.17 -0.98 17.20
CA ASN A 236 3.37 -2.41 17.44
C ASN A 236 2.39 -2.98 18.47
N GLU A 237 2.14 -2.27 19.56
CA GLU A 237 1.15 -2.65 20.58
C GLU A 237 -0.26 -2.73 19.97
N ALA A 238 -0.65 -1.76 19.14
CA ALA A 238 -1.92 -1.76 18.44
C ALA A 238 -2.06 -2.98 17.53
N ILE A 239 -1.08 -3.23 16.65
CA ILE A 239 -1.10 -4.37 15.72
C ILE A 239 -1.11 -5.71 16.48
N ALA A 240 -0.31 -5.85 17.55
CA ALA A 240 -0.29 -7.05 18.38
C ALA A 240 -1.66 -7.34 19.01
N ARG A 241 -2.30 -6.31 19.57
CA ARG A 241 -3.65 -6.40 20.14
C ARG A 241 -4.69 -6.78 19.07
N TRP A 242 -4.70 -6.10 17.92
CA TRP A 242 -5.64 -6.40 16.83
C TRP A 242 -5.49 -7.82 16.26
N ARG A 243 -4.26 -8.34 16.27
CA ARG A 243 -4.00 -9.75 15.91
C ARG A 243 -4.58 -10.69 16.95
N ALA A 244 -4.35 -10.42 18.25
CA ALA A 244 -4.87 -11.24 19.34
C ALA A 244 -6.41 -11.23 19.41
N GLU A 245 -7.04 -10.10 19.09
CA GLU A 245 -8.50 -9.94 18.99
C GLU A 245 -9.09 -10.59 17.71
N GLY A 246 -8.26 -11.00 16.75
CA GLY A 246 -8.69 -11.52 15.46
C GLY A 246 -9.19 -10.47 14.46
N TRP A 247 -9.08 -9.18 14.80
CA TRP A 247 -9.58 -8.09 13.94
C TRP A 247 -8.89 -8.04 12.57
N LEU A 248 -7.56 -8.22 12.53
CA LEU A 248 -6.82 -8.21 11.27
C LEU A 248 -7.31 -9.31 10.32
N ALA A 249 -7.51 -10.53 10.84
CA ALA A 249 -8.03 -11.66 10.05
C ALA A 249 -9.46 -11.39 9.59
N GLN A 250 -10.33 -10.88 10.47
CA GLN A 250 -11.71 -10.54 10.14
C GLN A 250 -11.78 -9.47 9.04
N ARG A 251 -10.94 -8.42 9.14
CA ARG A 251 -10.92 -7.35 8.12
C ARG A 251 -10.35 -7.83 6.80
N ALA A 252 -9.27 -8.63 6.82
CA ALA A 252 -8.73 -9.25 5.61
C ALA A 252 -9.81 -10.09 4.91
N ALA A 253 -10.51 -10.97 5.65
CA ALA A 253 -11.59 -11.78 5.11
C ALA A 253 -12.76 -10.95 4.57
N ALA A 254 -13.12 -9.83 5.22
CA ALA A 254 -14.17 -8.92 4.75
C ALA A 254 -13.84 -8.30 3.38
N TRP A 255 -12.54 -8.14 3.09
CA TRP A 255 -12.04 -7.68 1.78
C TRP A 255 -11.75 -8.84 0.80
N GLY A 256 -12.05 -10.09 1.19
CA GLY A 256 -11.81 -11.29 0.40
C GLY A 256 -10.33 -11.71 0.34
N LEU A 257 -9.47 -11.12 1.18
CA LEU A 257 -8.08 -11.54 1.30
C LEU A 257 -7.99 -12.91 1.99
N PRO A 258 -7.09 -13.80 1.52
CA PRO A 258 -6.92 -15.15 2.08
C PRO A 258 -6.21 -15.14 3.44
#